data_2070c4d2d0aeab394d1ba8baeee79f7d
#
_entry.id   2070c4d2d0aeab394d1ba8baeee79f7d
#
_cell.length_a   1.000
_cell.length_b   1.000
_cell.length_c   1.000
_cell.angle_alpha   90.00
_cell.angle_beta   90.00
_cell.angle_gamma   90.00
#
_symmetry.space_group_name_H-M   'P 1'
#
loop_
_entity.id
_entity.type
_entity.pdbx_description
1 polymer ?
#
loop_
_entity_poly.entity_id
_entity_poly.type
_entity_poly.pdbx_seq_one_letter_code
_entity_poly.pdbx_strand_id
1 'polypeptide(L)'
;DKMTNAAIMGDVRSFIVSGAPGLGKSHRIEKKLNIYDPDRELHTIIKGHAKATGIYPTLYDYRLEGQIVVFDDADSIFDDTISLNILKTATDTTQVRRISWLSKTKFIDESTKEAIPKSFDYNGSLIFITNLDFVSMIRANHKLSPHMEALMSRSYYIDLTMHQPRECLIRIRQVIREGMMNDLPSNVMLDVITFVEEHYLEMREVSLRSVVKLINLRK
;
A
#
# COMPACT_ATOMS: atom_id res chain seq x y z
N ASP A 1 -3.19 11.26 -0.49
CA ASP A 1 -2.75 12.22 0.56
C ASP A 1 -3.78 12.40 1.67
N LYS A 2 -5.07 12.67 1.37
CA LYS A 2 -6.11 12.84 2.42
C LYS A 2 -6.29 11.58 3.26
N MET A 3 -6.39 10.41 2.63
CA MET A 3 -6.55 9.14 3.34
C MET A 3 -5.33 8.78 4.20
N THR A 4 -4.11 9.06 3.71
CA THR A 4 -2.90 8.85 4.51
C THR A 4 -2.88 9.73 5.74
N ASN A 5 -3.26 11.02 5.59
CA ASN A 5 -3.38 11.92 6.74
C ASN A 5 -4.46 11.43 7.73
N ALA A 6 -5.60 10.98 7.24
CA ALA A 6 -6.67 10.43 8.09
C ALA A 6 -6.24 9.14 8.83
N ALA A 7 -5.42 8.30 8.19
CA ALA A 7 -4.83 7.13 8.87
C ALA A 7 -3.81 7.55 9.95
N ILE A 8 -2.98 8.57 9.69
CA ILE A 8 -2.04 9.14 10.66
C ILE A 8 -2.78 9.70 11.88
N MET A 9 -3.93 10.35 11.67
CA MET A 9 -4.76 10.94 12.74
C MET A 9 -5.63 9.89 13.47
N GLY A 10 -5.62 8.62 13.03
CA GLY A 10 -6.47 7.57 13.59
C GLY A 10 -7.93 7.60 13.12
N ASP A 11 -8.33 8.57 12.28
CA ASP A 11 -9.68 8.70 11.75
C ASP A 11 -10.06 7.56 10.79
N VAL A 12 -9.05 6.95 10.15
CA VAL A 12 -9.19 5.85 9.19
C VAL A 12 -8.38 4.65 9.64
N ARG A 13 -9.07 3.56 9.97
CA ARG A 13 -8.44 2.32 10.44
C ARG A 13 -7.75 1.55 9.33
N SER A 14 -8.31 1.60 8.11
CA SER A 14 -7.68 0.96 6.96
C SER A 14 -8.14 1.54 5.64
N PHE A 15 -7.24 1.53 4.65
CA PHE A 15 -7.59 1.79 3.26
C PHE A 15 -6.75 0.95 2.30
N ILE A 16 -7.32 0.68 1.14
CA ILE A 16 -6.72 -0.09 0.05
C ILE A 16 -6.57 0.82 -1.15
N VAL A 17 -5.37 0.91 -1.70
CA VAL A 17 -5.10 1.59 -2.97
C VAL A 17 -4.76 0.57 -4.03
N SER A 18 -5.69 0.34 -4.94
CA SER A 18 -5.51 -0.55 -6.09
C SER A 18 -5.21 0.25 -7.35
N GLY A 19 -4.47 -0.33 -8.28
CA GLY A 19 -4.24 0.25 -9.60
C GLY A 19 -2.94 -0.22 -10.22
N ALA A 20 -2.74 0.07 -11.50
CA ALA A 20 -1.58 -0.34 -12.27
C ALA A 20 -0.25 0.10 -11.62
N PRO A 21 0.85 -0.65 -11.85
CA PRO A 21 2.16 -0.25 -11.38
C PRO A 21 2.62 1.06 -12.01
N GLY A 22 3.53 1.78 -11.34
CA GLY A 22 4.11 3.02 -11.88
C GLY A 22 3.20 4.26 -11.86
N LEU A 23 2.11 4.26 -11.06
CA LEU A 23 1.22 5.42 -10.85
C LEU A 23 1.62 6.33 -9.68
N GLY A 24 2.74 6.01 -8.99
CA GLY A 24 3.24 6.78 -7.85
C GLY A 24 2.50 6.50 -6.53
N LYS A 25 1.78 5.37 -6.41
CA LYS A 25 1.05 4.98 -5.19
C LYS A 25 1.96 4.96 -3.96
N SER A 26 2.96 4.07 -3.98
CA SER A 26 3.91 3.85 -2.89
C SER A 26 4.68 5.11 -2.54
N HIS A 27 5.24 5.80 -3.54
CA HIS A 27 6.03 7.02 -3.35
C HIS A 27 5.28 8.09 -2.54
N ARG A 28 4.01 8.32 -2.85
CA ARG A 28 3.21 9.36 -2.17
C ARG A 28 2.92 9.00 -0.72
N ILE A 29 2.60 7.73 -0.47
CA ILE A 29 2.32 7.24 0.89
C ILE A 29 3.61 7.27 1.72
N GLU A 30 4.71 6.73 1.21
CA GLU A 30 6.03 6.74 1.86
C GLU A 30 6.50 8.17 2.19
N LYS A 31 6.40 9.08 1.23
CA LYS A 31 6.77 10.50 1.45
C LYS A 31 5.99 11.12 2.61
N LYS A 32 4.69 10.83 2.72
CA LYS A 32 3.86 11.33 3.81
C LYS A 32 4.22 10.71 5.15
N LEU A 33 4.44 9.41 5.18
CA LEU A 33 4.81 8.69 6.40
C LEU A 33 6.21 9.10 6.89
N ASN A 34 7.17 9.29 6.00
CA ASN A 34 8.50 9.77 6.36
C ASN A 34 8.50 11.23 6.90
N ILE A 35 7.52 12.07 6.50
CA ILE A 35 7.34 13.40 7.09
C ILE A 35 6.70 13.30 8.48
N TYR A 36 5.75 12.39 8.66
CA TYR A 36 5.08 12.15 9.93
C TYR A 36 6.00 11.52 10.97
N ASP A 37 6.77 10.55 10.57
CA ASP A 37 7.60 9.70 11.41
C ASP A 37 8.96 9.49 10.73
N PRO A 38 9.88 10.50 10.83
CA PRO A 38 11.20 10.45 10.20
C PRO A 38 12.07 9.30 10.73
N ASP A 39 11.91 8.96 12.00
CA ASP A 39 12.71 7.95 12.70
C ASP A 39 12.18 6.51 12.48
N ARG A 40 11.00 6.37 11.86
CA ARG A 40 10.33 5.10 11.54
C ARG A 40 10.01 4.24 12.77
N GLU A 41 9.62 4.89 13.84
CA GLU A 41 9.19 4.21 15.08
C GLU A 41 7.68 3.93 15.10
N LEU A 42 6.89 4.74 14.37
CA LEU A 42 5.44 4.68 14.34
C LEU A 42 4.89 4.00 13.08
N HIS A 43 5.73 3.75 12.07
CA HIS A 43 5.27 3.05 10.88
C HIS A 43 6.28 2.04 10.35
N THR A 44 5.75 1.01 9.69
CA THR A 44 6.56 0.05 8.93
C THR A 44 5.95 -0.19 7.56
N ILE A 45 6.82 -0.51 6.59
CA ILE A 45 6.42 -0.81 5.20
C ILE A 45 6.94 -2.19 4.84
N ILE A 46 6.01 -3.11 4.62
CA ILE A 46 6.29 -4.49 4.21
C ILE A 46 6.17 -4.56 2.70
N LYS A 47 7.26 -4.93 2.02
CA LYS A 47 7.30 -5.13 0.56
C LYS A 47 7.58 -6.57 0.21
N GLY A 48 6.93 -7.07 -0.83
CA GLY A 48 7.17 -8.40 -1.36
C GLY A 48 6.39 -9.50 -0.64
N HIS A 49 7.03 -10.56 -0.16
CA HIS A 49 6.36 -11.72 0.38
C HIS A 49 6.15 -11.65 1.89
N ALA A 50 4.90 -11.80 2.33
CA ALA A 50 4.55 -11.90 3.73
C ALA A 50 3.58 -13.07 3.97
N LYS A 51 3.73 -13.73 5.13
CA LYS A 51 2.85 -14.80 5.60
C LYS A 51 2.29 -14.44 6.98
N ALA A 52 1.26 -15.14 7.40
CA ALA A 52 0.61 -14.97 8.69
C ALA A 52 1.60 -14.97 9.86
N THR A 53 2.66 -15.79 9.80
CA THR A 53 3.71 -15.89 10.83
C THR A 53 4.56 -14.62 10.95
N GLY A 54 4.69 -13.83 9.89
CA GLY A 54 5.33 -12.52 9.93
C GLY A 54 4.32 -11.40 10.23
N ILE A 55 3.10 -11.52 9.70
CA ILE A 55 2.06 -10.50 9.90
C ILE A 55 1.67 -10.39 11.37
N TYR A 56 1.48 -11.51 12.08
CA TYR A 56 1.03 -11.49 13.47
C TYR A 56 1.97 -10.72 14.41
N PRO A 57 3.29 -11.00 14.46
CA PRO A 57 4.21 -10.21 15.26
C PRO A 57 4.31 -8.76 14.80
N THR A 58 4.33 -8.48 13.50
CA THR A 58 4.35 -7.09 13.01
C THR A 58 3.13 -6.30 13.49
N LEU A 59 1.93 -6.89 13.45
CA LEU A 59 0.74 -6.22 13.98
C LEU A 59 0.80 -6.02 15.49
N TYR A 60 1.49 -6.90 16.23
CA TYR A 60 1.72 -6.72 17.66
C TYR A 60 2.65 -5.54 17.92
N ASP A 61 3.75 -5.42 17.18
CA ASP A 61 4.73 -4.34 17.33
C ASP A 61 4.11 -2.96 17.04
N TYR A 62 3.22 -2.90 16.05
CA TYR A 62 2.52 -1.67 15.60
C TYR A 62 1.05 -1.64 16.02
N ARG A 63 0.72 -2.16 17.23
CA ARG A 63 -0.67 -2.29 17.70
C ARG A 63 -1.28 -1.03 18.28
N LEU A 64 -0.48 -0.03 18.60
CA LEU A 64 -0.93 1.17 19.32
C LEU A 64 -1.58 2.18 18.37
N GLU A 65 -2.39 3.06 18.94
CA GLU A 65 -2.97 4.18 18.21
C GLU A 65 -1.88 5.10 17.63
N GLY A 66 -2.08 5.59 16.41
CA GLY A 66 -1.09 6.36 15.67
C GLY A 66 -0.02 5.52 14.97
N GLN A 67 0.05 4.20 15.23
CA GLN A 67 0.98 3.33 14.51
C GLN A 67 0.37 2.79 13.22
N ILE A 68 1.21 2.60 12.19
CA ILE A 68 0.75 2.27 10.83
C ILE A 68 1.58 1.12 10.26
N VAL A 69 0.89 0.11 9.73
CA VAL A 69 1.51 -0.94 8.92
C VAL A 69 1.07 -0.79 7.47
N VAL A 70 2.04 -0.68 6.56
CA VAL A 70 1.80 -0.61 5.12
C VAL A 70 2.21 -1.92 4.47
N PHE A 71 1.30 -2.53 3.72
CA PHE A 71 1.59 -3.65 2.82
C PHE A 71 1.70 -3.09 1.40
N ASP A 72 2.92 -3.03 0.86
CA ASP A 72 3.23 -2.46 -0.45
C ASP A 72 3.67 -3.55 -1.42
N ASP A 73 2.85 -3.85 -2.42
CA ASP A 73 3.05 -4.97 -3.36
C ASP A 73 3.29 -6.32 -2.64
N ALA A 74 2.72 -6.49 -1.44
CA ALA A 74 2.79 -7.72 -0.66
C ALA A 74 1.58 -8.64 -0.96
N ASP A 75 1.24 -8.80 -2.23
CA ASP A 75 0.01 -9.44 -2.70
C ASP A 75 -0.14 -10.90 -2.26
N SER A 76 0.96 -11.55 -1.85
CA SER A 76 0.94 -12.90 -1.24
C SER A 76 0.08 -13.01 0.03
N ILE A 77 -0.17 -11.89 0.72
CA ILE A 77 -1.07 -11.86 1.89
C ILE A 77 -2.52 -12.18 1.52
N PHE A 78 -2.90 -11.90 0.28
CA PHE A 78 -4.25 -12.15 -0.23
C PHE A 78 -4.43 -13.59 -0.72
N ASP A 79 -3.36 -14.38 -0.87
CA ASP A 79 -3.39 -15.80 -1.26
C ASP A 79 -3.40 -16.74 -0.04
N ASP A 80 -3.11 -16.23 1.16
CA ASP A 80 -3.08 -16.99 2.40
C ASP A 80 -4.32 -16.73 3.26
N THR A 81 -5.16 -17.75 3.41
CA THR A 81 -6.41 -17.66 4.20
C THR A 81 -6.16 -17.26 5.66
N ILE A 82 -5.03 -17.69 6.26
CA ILE A 82 -4.71 -17.34 7.65
C ILE A 82 -4.36 -15.86 7.74
N SER A 83 -3.53 -15.36 6.83
CA SER A 83 -3.21 -13.93 6.72
C SER A 83 -4.48 -13.09 6.53
N LEU A 84 -5.36 -13.49 5.62
CA LEU A 84 -6.62 -12.81 5.36
C LEU A 84 -7.54 -12.77 6.59
N ASN A 85 -7.60 -13.84 7.38
CA ASN A 85 -8.40 -13.86 8.61
C ASN A 85 -7.85 -12.90 9.67
N ILE A 86 -6.53 -12.83 9.84
CA ILE A 86 -5.86 -11.87 10.73
C ILE A 86 -6.15 -10.44 10.26
N LEU A 87 -5.96 -10.16 8.96
CA LEU A 87 -6.16 -8.83 8.40
C LEU A 87 -7.63 -8.38 8.47
N LYS A 88 -8.59 -9.28 8.24
CA LYS A 88 -10.02 -8.97 8.45
C LYS A 88 -10.32 -8.57 9.89
N THR A 89 -9.70 -9.25 10.86
CA THR A 89 -9.86 -8.88 12.28
C THR A 89 -9.19 -7.54 12.58
N ALA A 90 -8.00 -7.30 12.04
CA ALA A 90 -7.27 -6.04 12.22
C ALA A 90 -7.98 -4.83 11.59
N THR A 91 -8.78 -5.05 10.55
CA THR A 91 -9.55 -3.99 9.85
C THR A 91 -11.00 -3.89 10.32
N ASP A 92 -11.44 -4.70 11.29
CA ASP A 92 -12.83 -4.74 11.72
C ASP A 92 -13.32 -3.35 12.18
N THR A 93 -14.60 -3.11 11.97
CA THR A 93 -15.30 -1.87 12.35
C THR A 93 -15.78 -1.87 13.81
N THR A 94 -15.67 -2.99 14.51
CA THR A 94 -16.02 -3.11 15.94
C THR A 94 -15.11 -2.22 16.81
N GLN A 95 -15.58 -1.88 18.01
CA GLN A 95 -14.85 -1.03 18.92
C GLN A 95 -13.52 -1.67 19.35
N VAL A 96 -13.52 -2.96 19.62
CA VAL A 96 -12.33 -3.74 20.02
C VAL A 96 -11.96 -4.70 18.91
N ARG A 97 -10.75 -4.55 18.38
CA ARG A 97 -10.18 -5.42 17.33
C ARG A 97 -9.18 -6.38 17.97
N ARG A 98 -9.66 -7.49 18.51
CA ARG A 98 -8.82 -8.48 19.18
C ARG A 98 -8.30 -9.51 18.19
N ILE A 99 -7.01 -9.47 17.89
CA ILE A 99 -6.31 -10.44 17.05
C ILE A 99 -5.84 -11.61 17.92
N SER A 100 -6.05 -12.84 17.44
CA SER A 100 -5.68 -14.05 18.19
C SER A 100 -4.92 -15.02 17.30
N TRP A 101 -3.88 -15.65 17.91
CA TRP A 101 -3.11 -16.73 17.32
C TRP A 101 -3.16 -17.96 18.22
N LEU A 102 -4.16 -18.79 18.04
CA LEU A 102 -4.41 -19.97 18.87
C LEU A 102 -3.69 -21.21 18.30
N SER A 103 -2.36 -21.18 18.31
CA SER A 103 -1.49 -22.25 17.83
C SER A 103 -0.40 -22.57 18.87
N LYS A 104 0.31 -23.71 18.67
CA LYS A 104 1.49 -24.09 19.45
C LYS A 104 2.70 -23.20 19.14
N THR A 105 2.71 -22.51 18.00
CA THR A 105 3.78 -21.58 17.61
C THR A 105 3.85 -20.43 18.62
N LYS A 106 5.05 -20.16 19.13
CA LYS A 106 5.36 -19.02 19.98
C LYS A 106 6.13 -18.00 19.13
N PHE A 107 5.75 -16.74 19.20
CA PHE A 107 6.50 -15.63 18.66
C PHE A 107 7.23 -14.92 19.78
N ILE A 108 8.40 -14.43 19.50
CA ILE A 108 9.26 -13.67 20.45
C ILE A 108 9.35 -12.25 19.90
N ASP A 109 9.07 -11.29 20.74
CA ASP A 109 9.33 -9.89 20.48
C ASP A 109 10.86 -9.68 20.45
N GLU A 110 11.37 -9.17 19.34
CA GLU A 110 12.82 -9.01 19.13
C GLU A 110 13.43 -7.94 20.03
N SER A 111 12.65 -6.95 20.45
CA SER A 111 13.08 -5.85 21.30
C SER A 111 13.14 -6.23 22.78
N THR A 112 12.08 -6.86 23.28
CA THR A 112 11.95 -7.23 24.71
C THR A 112 12.45 -8.63 25.04
N LYS A 113 12.62 -9.49 24.01
CA LYS A 113 12.91 -10.94 24.15
C LYS A 113 11.82 -11.72 24.87
N GLU A 114 10.65 -11.13 25.07
CA GLU A 114 9.50 -11.77 25.69
C GLU A 114 8.62 -12.47 24.64
N ALA A 115 7.80 -13.41 25.10
CA ALA A 115 6.84 -14.08 24.21
C ALA A 115 5.68 -13.13 23.88
N ILE A 116 5.40 -12.96 22.57
CA ILE A 116 4.22 -12.24 22.11
C ILE A 116 2.96 -12.99 22.62
N PRO A 117 2.01 -12.30 23.25
CA PRO A 117 0.79 -12.92 23.74
C PRO A 117 -0.01 -13.58 22.61
N LYS A 118 -0.78 -14.64 22.96
CA LYS A 118 -1.63 -15.34 21.98
C LYS A 118 -2.81 -14.53 21.48
N SER A 119 -3.10 -13.40 22.10
CA SER A 119 -4.10 -12.44 21.66
C SER A 119 -3.75 -11.04 22.16
N PHE A 120 -4.07 -10.04 21.36
CA PHE A 120 -3.88 -8.62 21.71
C PHE A 120 -4.93 -7.76 21.02
N ASP A 121 -5.18 -6.58 21.56
CA ASP A 121 -6.04 -5.59 20.96
C ASP A 121 -5.21 -4.73 20.00
N TYR A 122 -5.74 -4.51 18.79
CA TYR A 122 -5.07 -3.77 17.72
C TYR A 122 -5.76 -2.42 17.50
N ASN A 123 -5.05 -1.33 17.72
CA ASN A 123 -5.53 0.04 17.55
C ASN A 123 -4.83 0.80 16.42
N GLY A 124 -3.81 0.20 15.82
CA GLY A 124 -3.09 0.78 14.68
C GLY A 124 -3.94 0.87 13.40
N SER A 125 -3.37 1.48 12.38
CA SER A 125 -3.96 1.62 11.05
C SER A 125 -3.25 0.75 10.01
N LEU A 126 -3.99 0.28 9.00
CA LEU A 126 -3.48 -0.56 7.92
C LEU A 126 -3.63 0.14 6.56
N ILE A 127 -2.57 0.10 5.77
CA ILE A 127 -2.58 0.61 4.40
C ILE A 127 -2.18 -0.52 3.46
N PHE A 128 -3.01 -0.80 2.47
CA PHE A 128 -2.71 -1.79 1.44
C PHE A 128 -2.48 -1.08 0.11
N ILE A 129 -1.33 -1.33 -0.50
CA ILE A 129 -0.99 -0.86 -1.85
C ILE A 129 -0.83 -2.11 -2.71
N THR A 130 -1.66 -2.26 -3.72
CA THR A 130 -1.69 -3.47 -4.56
C THR A 130 -1.86 -3.13 -6.02
N ASN A 131 -1.43 -4.04 -6.89
CA ASN A 131 -1.71 -4.02 -8.31
C ASN A 131 -2.91 -4.90 -8.68
N LEU A 132 -3.46 -5.65 -7.71
CA LEU A 132 -4.65 -6.48 -7.92
C LEU A 132 -5.89 -5.62 -8.07
N ASP A 133 -6.69 -5.91 -9.08
CA ASP A 133 -8.02 -5.33 -9.26
C ASP A 133 -9.06 -6.21 -8.54
N PHE A 134 -9.35 -5.88 -7.29
CA PHE A 134 -10.29 -6.62 -6.45
C PHE A 134 -11.69 -6.65 -7.07
N VAL A 135 -12.11 -5.57 -7.70
CA VAL A 135 -13.44 -5.47 -8.31
C VAL A 135 -13.58 -6.47 -9.47
N SER A 136 -12.58 -6.51 -10.36
CA SER A 136 -12.56 -7.48 -11.46
C SER A 136 -12.44 -8.91 -10.97
N MET A 137 -11.62 -9.18 -9.95
CA MET A 137 -11.47 -10.53 -9.36
C MET A 137 -12.79 -11.01 -8.72
N ILE A 138 -13.50 -10.13 -8.01
CA ILE A 138 -14.81 -10.43 -7.42
C ILE A 138 -15.83 -10.75 -8.51
N ARG A 139 -15.91 -9.92 -9.55
CA ARG A 139 -16.81 -10.15 -10.70
C ARG A 139 -16.53 -11.46 -11.42
N ALA A 140 -15.27 -11.86 -11.48
CA ALA A 140 -14.85 -13.14 -12.07
C ALA A 140 -15.07 -14.36 -11.15
N ASN A 141 -15.68 -14.18 -9.98
CA ASN A 141 -15.88 -15.25 -8.97
C ASN A 141 -14.56 -15.95 -8.59
N HIS A 142 -13.48 -15.20 -8.42
CA HIS A 142 -12.23 -15.76 -7.95
C HIS A 142 -12.41 -16.43 -6.58
N LYS A 143 -11.68 -17.52 -6.31
CA LYS A 143 -11.80 -18.31 -5.05
C LYS A 143 -11.66 -17.47 -3.77
N LEU A 144 -10.97 -16.33 -3.84
CA LEU A 144 -10.75 -15.41 -2.72
C LEU A 144 -11.73 -14.24 -2.69
N SER A 145 -12.70 -14.16 -3.61
CA SER A 145 -13.69 -13.07 -3.67
C SER A 145 -14.35 -12.78 -2.34
N PRO A 146 -14.82 -13.78 -1.54
CA PRO A 146 -15.46 -13.49 -0.25
C PRO A 146 -14.51 -12.80 0.74
N HIS A 147 -13.21 -13.09 0.68
CA HIS A 147 -12.22 -12.44 1.54
C HIS A 147 -11.91 -11.02 1.07
N MET A 148 -11.84 -10.80 -0.25
CA MET A 148 -11.64 -9.47 -0.84
C MET A 148 -12.83 -8.55 -0.56
N GLU A 149 -14.06 -9.04 -0.72
CA GLU A 149 -15.28 -8.32 -0.36
C GLU A 149 -15.27 -7.93 1.13
N ALA A 150 -14.89 -8.87 2.00
CA ALA A 150 -14.81 -8.62 3.43
C ALA A 150 -13.77 -7.57 3.80
N LEU A 151 -12.62 -7.53 3.13
CA LEU A 151 -11.60 -6.48 3.34
C LEU A 151 -12.07 -5.13 2.79
N MET A 152 -12.66 -5.12 1.58
CA MET A 152 -13.20 -3.89 0.98
C MET A 152 -14.31 -3.28 1.83
N SER A 153 -15.18 -4.10 2.42
CA SER A 153 -16.28 -3.61 3.27
C SER A 153 -15.80 -2.97 4.58
N ARG A 154 -14.57 -3.31 5.03
CA ARG A 154 -13.94 -2.81 6.26
C ARG A 154 -12.91 -1.71 6.01
N SER A 155 -12.59 -1.46 4.75
CA SER A 155 -11.53 -0.52 4.34
C SER A 155 -12.08 0.48 3.34
N TYR A 156 -11.52 1.68 3.31
CA TYR A 156 -11.77 2.60 2.20
C TYR A 156 -11.03 2.08 0.96
N TYR A 157 -11.77 1.76 -0.09
CA TYR A 157 -11.18 1.29 -1.34
C TYR A 157 -11.00 2.43 -2.33
N ILE A 158 -9.75 2.64 -2.76
CA ILE A 158 -9.37 3.66 -3.74
C ILE A 158 -8.91 2.95 -5.00
N ASP A 159 -9.72 3.02 -6.02
CA ASP A 159 -9.39 2.47 -7.33
C ASP A 159 -8.68 3.53 -8.18
N LEU A 160 -7.44 3.25 -8.55
CA LEU A 160 -6.61 4.02 -9.46
C LEU A 160 -6.40 3.28 -10.79
N THR A 161 -7.29 2.34 -11.11
CA THR A 161 -7.23 1.61 -12.38
C THR A 161 -7.39 2.59 -13.54
N MET A 162 -6.47 2.51 -14.49
CA MET A 162 -6.47 3.31 -15.70
C MET A 162 -6.64 2.40 -16.90
N HIS A 163 -7.66 2.67 -17.71
CA HIS A 163 -8.02 1.83 -18.84
C HIS A 163 -7.40 2.30 -20.16
N GLN A 164 -6.92 3.54 -20.21
CA GLN A 164 -6.35 4.11 -21.42
C GLN A 164 -4.98 4.73 -21.19
N PRO A 165 -4.05 4.63 -22.16
CA PRO A 165 -2.73 5.27 -22.08
C PRO A 165 -2.80 6.78 -21.82
N ARG A 166 -3.85 7.44 -22.32
CA ARG A 166 -4.09 8.87 -22.09
C ARG A 166 -4.33 9.21 -20.62
N GLU A 167 -5.03 8.35 -19.88
CA GLU A 167 -5.26 8.53 -18.43
C GLU A 167 -3.94 8.44 -17.68
N CYS A 168 -3.09 7.46 -18.05
CA CYS A 168 -1.74 7.34 -17.49
C CYS A 168 -0.90 8.59 -17.76
N LEU A 169 -0.97 9.16 -18.97
CA LEU A 169 -0.27 10.40 -19.32
C LEU A 169 -0.75 11.59 -18.47
N ILE A 170 -2.05 11.74 -18.29
CA ILE A 170 -2.63 12.80 -17.43
C ILE A 170 -2.11 12.62 -15.99
N ARG A 171 -2.08 11.39 -15.50
CA ARG A 171 -1.57 11.08 -14.17
C ARG A 171 -0.08 11.37 -14.01
N ILE A 172 0.73 11.04 -15.00
CA ILE A 172 2.16 11.37 -15.05
C ILE A 172 2.36 12.89 -14.92
N ARG A 173 1.67 13.67 -15.74
CA ARG A 173 1.71 15.14 -15.68
C ARG A 173 1.34 15.69 -14.31
N GLN A 174 0.29 15.13 -13.70
CA GLN A 174 -0.17 15.54 -12.39
C GLN A 174 0.90 15.30 -11.32
N VAL A 175 1.47 14.09 -11.29
CA VAL A 175 2.47 13.69 -10.29
C VAL A 175 3.76 14.50 -10.42
N ILE A 176 4.16 14.81 -11.65
CA ILE A 176 5.32 15.68 -11.92
C ILE A 176 5.06 17.11 -11.45
N ARG A 177 3.87 17.66 -11.72
CA ARG A 177 3.48 19.01 -11.21
C ARG A 177 3.43 19.07 -9.68
N GLU A 178 3.14 17.97 -9.02
CA GLU A 178 3.13 17.85 -7.56
C GLU A 178 4.54 17.69 -6.95
N GLY A 179 5.59 17.83 -7.79
CA GLY A 179 6.98 17.87 -7.33
C GLY A 179 7.68 16.52 -7.23
N MET A 180 7.13 15.48 -7.82
CA MET A 180 7.91 14.26 -8.02
C MET A 180 8.96 14.54 -9.08
N MET A 181 10.23 14.44 -8.75
CA MET A 181 11.39 14.72 -9.63
C MET A 181 11.85 16.20 -9.69
N ASN A 182 11.52 17.01 -8.69
CA ASN A 182 11.99 18.40 -8.61
C ASN A 182 13.53 18.54 -8.56
N ASP A 183 14.24 17.43 -8.25
CA ASP A 183 15.71 17.39 -8.19
C ASP A 183 16.37 17.30 -9.58
N LEU A 184 15.57 17.24 -10.65
CA LEU A 184 16.07 17.13 -12.02
C LEU A 184 16.13 18.49 -12.72
N PRO A 185 17.09 18.69 -13.65
CA PRO A 185 17.11 19.89 -14.47
C PRO A 185 15.83 20.06 -15.29
N SER A 186 15.26 21.25 -15.27
CA SER A 186 13.95 21.54 -15.89
C SER A 186 13.93 21.25 -17.40
N ASN A 187 15.03 21.43 -18.10
CA ASN A 187 15.15 21.12 -19.53
C ASN A 187 15.07 19.61 -19.80
N VAL A 188 15.73 18.76 -19.00
CA VAL A 188 15.66 17.30 -19.14
C VAL A 188 14.23 16.78 -18.88
N MET A 189 13.58 17.36 -17.87
CA MET A 189 12.19 17.03 -17.55
C MET A 189 11.26 17.38 -18.70
N LEU A 190 11.38 18.59 -19.25
CA LEU A 190 10.56 19.07 -20.35
C LEU A 190 10.73 18.18 -21.61
N ASP A 191 11.97 17.88 -21.98
CA ASP A 191 12.30 17.03 -23.13
C ASP A 191 11.65 15.64 -22.99
N VAL A 192 11.78 15.03 -21.82
CA VAL A 192 11.22 13.68 -21.58
C VAL A 192 9.69 13.70 -21.57
N ILE A 193 9.07 14.72 -20.96
CA ILE A 193 7.60 14.84 -20.96
C ILE A 193 7.10 15.03 -22.39
N THR A 194 7.72 15.92 -23.17
CA THR A 194 7.36 16.16 -24.58
C THR A 194 7.47 14.88 -25.38
N PHE A 195 8.57 14.13 -25.23
CA PHE A 195 8.75 12.84 -25.88
C PHE A 195 7.63 11.85 -25.54
N VAL A 196 7.30 11.71 -24.25
CA VAL A 196 6.23 10.80 -23.81
C VAL A 196 4.88 11.25 -24.37
N GLU A 197 4.61 12.56 -24.45
CA GLU A 197 3.37 13.12 -24.99
C GLU A 197 3.21 12.87 -26.49
N GLU A 198 4.29 12.90 -27.23
CA GLU A 198 4.29 12.66 -28.67
C GLU A 198 4.17 11.16 -29.01
N HIS A 199 4.73 10.27 -28.15
CA HIS A 199 4.89 8.86 -28.48
C HIS A 199 4.10 7.90 -27.56
N TYR A 200 3.24 8.39 -26.64
CA TYR A 200 2.58 7.55 -25.64
C TYR A 200 1.74 6.40 -26.23
N LEU A 201 1.24 6.54 -27.46
CA LEU A 201 0.49 5.46 -28.14
C LEU A 201 1.40 4.34 -28.67
N GLU A 202 2.68 4.63 -28.89
CA GLU A 202 3.69 3.68 -29.40
C GLU A 202 4.48 3.02 -28.25
N MET A 203 4.40 3.61 -27.05
CA MET A 203 5.09 3.10 -25.87
C MET A 203 4.45 1.80 -25.39
N ARG A 204 5.27 0.81 -25.07
CA ARG A 204 4.81 -0.44 -24.45
C ARG A 204 4.11 -0.19 -23.10
N GLU A 205 4.55 0.80 -22.35
CA GLU A 205 4.04 1.15 -21.03
C GLU A 205 4.14 2.66 -20.82
N VAL A 206 3.03 3.29 -20.51
CA VAL A 206 2.96 4.72 -20.15
C VAL A 206 2.84 4.81 -18.62
N SER A 207 3.96 5.03 -17.93
CA SER A 207 4.01 5.05 -16.46
C SER A 207 5.09 6.02 -15.97
N LEU A 208 5.06 6.39 -14.69
CA LEU A 208 6.14 7.15 -14.06
C LEU A 208 7.47 6.38 -14.09
N ARG A 209 7.40 5.04 -14.05
CA ARG A 209 8.59 4.19 -14.16
C ARG A 209 9.25 4.31 -15.54
N SER A 210 8.45 4.40 -16.61
CA SER A 210 8.95 4.66 -17.96
C SER A 210 9.59 6.05 -18.07
N VAL A 211 8.98 7.07 -17.47
CA VAL A 211 9.55 8.43 -17.41
C VAL A 211 10.91 8.44 -16.72
N VAL A 212 11.04 7.77 -15.55
CA VAL A 212 12.33 7.65 -14.84
C VAL A 212 13.39 6.98 -15.71
N LYS A 213 13.03 5.90 -16.42
CA LYS A 213 13.95 5.22 -17.35
C LYS A 213 14.42 6.15 -18.47
N LEU A 214 13.51 6.91 -19.09
CA LEU A 214 13.85 7.86 -20.16
C LEU A 214 14.77 8.98 -19.65
N ILE A 215 14.51 9.51 -18.45
CA ILE A 215 15.39 10.49 -17.81
C ILE A 215 16.81 9.94 -17.63
N ASN A 216 16.94 8.69 -17.17
CA ASN A 216 18.25 8.06 -16.98
C ASN A 216 18.99 7.81 -18.30
N LEU A 217 18.26 7.63 -19.41
CA LEU A 217 18.87 7.52 -20.75
C LEU A 217 19.28 8.87 -21.34
N ARG A 218 18.68 9.98 -20.87
CA ARG A 218 18.96 11.34 -21.36
C ARG A 218 20.14 12.00 -20.64
N LYS A 219 20.55 11.49 -19.46
CA LYS A 219 21.75 11.90 -18.73
C LYS A 219 23.01 11.39 -19.42
#